data_ba1768cb3a62d5697dc5abc915520253
#
_entry.id   ba1768cb3a62d5697dc5abc915520253
#
_cell.length_a   1.000
_cell.length_b   1.000
_cell.length_c   1.000
_cell.angle_alpha   90.00
_cell.angle_beta   90.00
_cell.angle_gamma   90.00
#
_symmetry.space_group_name_H-M   'P 1'
#
loop_
_entity.id
_entity.type
_entity.pdbx_description
1 polymer ?
#
loop_
_entity_poly.entity_id
_entity_poly.type
_entity_poly.pdbx_seq_one_letter_code
_entity_poly.pdbx_strand_id
1 'polypeptide(L)'
;DLKLHIHVAETQEENKIILERYGKRPLAFLKGLGYLEQPAIFAHGVELNPSEIADLAASSVSIAHNPISNLKLASGVAPVTDLLTAGVTVGLATDSVASNNNLDMFEEGRTAALLQKMRAGDATQFTIEQALKALTIEGAKALGLEKKIGSLETGKQADFIAIQPKGRLHLYPLENILSHLVYAVKGSDVQDVYIAGRQVVRDGQVLTVDLESFR
;
A
#
# COMPACT_ATOMS: atom_id res chain seq x y z
N ASP A 1 16.33 -12.96 8.05
CA ASP A 1 16.65 -11.58 8.40
C ASP A 1 15.36 -10.84 8.77
N LEU A 2 15.39 -10.07 9.85
CA LEU A 2 14.27 -9.23 10.28
C LEU A 2 14.34 -7.88 9.56
N LYS A 3 13.20 -7.36 9.09
CA LYS A 3 13.09 -6.00 8.59
C LYS A 3 12.64 -5.06 9.70
N LEU A 4 13.16 -3.85 9.69
CA LEU A 4 12.66 -2.78 10.55
C LEU A 4 11.35 -2.26 9.97
N HIS A 5 10.39 -1.92 10.85
CA HIS A 5 9.15 -1.28 10.45
C HIS A 5 8.83 -0.16 11.45
N ILE A 6 8.61 1.06 10.94
CA ILE A 6 8.39 2.25 11.76
C ILE A 6 7.54 3.27 11.01
N HIS A 7 6.72 4.04 11.72
CA HIS A 7 6.01 5.22 11.20
C HIS A 7 7.00 6.38 11.06
N VAL A 8 6.99 7.07 9.91
CA VAL A 8 7.95 8.16 9.63
C VAL A 8 7.28 9.25 8.82
N ALA A 9 7.48 10.49 9.24
CA ALA A 9 7.02 11.69 8.55
C ALA A 9 5.52 11.61 8.22
N GLU A 10 4.73 11.17 9.18
CA GLU A 10 3.28 11.03 9.00
C GLU A 10 2.58 12.38 9.05
N THR A 11 2.97 13.25 10.00
CA THR A 11 2.29 14.52 10.25
C THR A 11 3.27 15.69 10.37
N GLN A 12 2.75 16.91 10.17
CA GLN A 12 3.51 18.14 10.43
C GLN A 12 3.89 18.26 11.91
N GLU A 13 3.04 17.80 12.81
CA GLU A 13 3.30 17.84 14.26
C GLU A 13 4.47 16.91 14.62
N GLU A 14 4.55 15.70 14.05
CA GLU A 14 5.73 14.82 14.20
C GLU A 14 7.00 15.55 13.76
N ASN A 15 6.98 16.17 12.58
CA ASN A 15 8.12 16.93 12.07
C ASN A 15 8.56 18.03 13.05
N LYS A 16 7.60 18.76 13.60
CA LYS A 16 7.87 19.83 14.57
C LYS A 16 8.47 19.28 15.86
N ILE A 17 7.86 18.26 16.46
CA ILE A 17 8.34 17.65 17.72
C ILE A 17 9.77 17.13 17.57
N ILE A 18 10.05 16.39 16.49
CA ILE A 18 11.37 15.80 16.26
C ILE A 18 12.41 16.89 15.96
N LEU A 19 12.03 17.92 15.19
CA LEU A 19 12.91 19.04 14.90
C LEU A 19 13.26 19.84 16.17
N GLU A 20 12.28 20.12 17.02
CA GLU A 20 12.48 20.83 18.28
C GLU A 20 13.35 20.02 19.26
N ARG A 21 13.15 18.70 19.32
CA ARG A 21 13.84 17.83 20.26
C ARG A 21 15.25 17.45 19.84
N TYR A 22 15.49 17.24 18.55
CA TYR A 22 16.73 16.67 18.03
C TYR A 22 17.43 17.55 16.97
N GLY A 23 16.87 18.70 16.62
CA GLY A 23 17.43 19.61 15.60
C GLY A 23 17.43 19.05 14.17
N LYS A 24 16.66 17.99 13.91
CA LYS A 24 16.57 17.29 12.62
C LYS A 24 15.14 16.89 12.32
N ARG A 25 14.80 16.80 11.05
CA ARG A 25 13.53 16.19 10.61
C ARG A 25 13.55 14.68 10.85
N PRO A 26 12.39 13.99 10.95
CA PRO A 26 12.30 12.56 11.27
C PRO A 26 13.21 11.67 10.42
N LEU A 27 13.16 11.79 9.09
CA LEU A 27 14.00 10.95 8.22
C LEU A 27 15.49 11.22 8.41
N ALA A 28 15.89 12.51 8.50
CA ALA A 28 17.29 12.89 8.72
C ALA A 28 17.80 12.43 10.10
N PHE A 29 16.93 12.36 11.09
CA PHE A 29 17.26 11.80 12.41
C PHE A 29 17.50 10.29 12.30
N LEU A 30 16.59 9.55 11.66
CA LEU A 30 16.73 8.10 11.45
C LEU A 30 17.94 7.74 10.58
N LYS A 31 18.23 8.53 9.55
CA LYS A 31 19.44 8.40 8.74
C LYS A 31 20.71 8.48 9.61
N GLY A 32 20.76 9.45 10.53
CA GLY A 32 21.86 9.60 11.47
C GLY A 32 22.02 8.45 12.46
N LEU A 33 20.99 7.63 12.66
CA LEU A 33 21.01 6.41 13.46
C LEU A 33 21.27 5.13 12.66
N GLY A 34 21.51 5.23 11.33
CA GLY A 34 21.80 4.09 10.46
C GLY A 34 20.57 3.32 9.97
N TYR A 35 19.34 3.85 10.16
CA TYR A 35 18.11 3.17 9.72
C TYR A 35 17.98 3.04 8.19
N LEU A 36 18.63 3.90 7.42
CA LEU A 36 18.64 3.83 5.96
C LEU A 36 19.67 2.83 5.41
N GLU A 37 20.56 2.33 6.23
CA GLU A 37 21.59 1.34 5.86
C GLU A 37 21.06 -0.10 5.93
N GLN A 38 19.86 -0.28 6.49
CA GLN A 38 19.22 -1.58 6.67
C GLN A 38 17.93 -1.67 5.86
N PRO A 39 17.54 -2.87 5.38
CA PRO A 39 16.22 -3.07 4.80
C PRO A 39 15.13 -2.73 5.80
N ALA A 40 14.31 -1.74 5.48
CA ALA A 40 13.25 -1.26 6.35
C ALA A 40 11.98 -0.92 5.56
N ILE A 41 10.85 -0.87 6.26
CA ILE A 41 9.59 -0.37 5.76
C ILE A 41 9.21 0.84 6.61
N PHE A 42 9.10 2.00 5.96
CA PHE A 42 8.62 3.21 6.60
C PHE A 42 7.16 3.43 6.22
N ALA A 43 6.29 3.46 7.22
CA ALA A 43 4.88 3.72 7.01
C ALA A 43 4.62 5.22 6.83
N HIS A 44 3.62 5.56 6.02
CA HIS A 44 3.09 6.88 5.69
C HIS A 44 3.97 7.71 4.75
N GLY A 45 5.05 8.32 5.21
CA GLY A 45 5.91 9.17 4.38
C GLY A 45 5.18 10.38 3.77
N VAL A 46 4.22 10.97 4.50
CA VAL A 46 3.38 12.08 4.03
C VAL A 46 4.19 13.37 3.89
N GLU A 47 4.93 13.70 4.93
CA GLU A 47 5.65 14.96 5.09
C GLU A 47 7.11 14.89 4.62
N LEU A 48 7.40 14.09 3.59
CA LEU A 48 8.73 13.99 2.99
C LEU A 48 9.02 15.18 2.08
N ASN A 49 10.24 15.70 2.15
CA ASN A 49 10.74 16.71 1.22
C ASN A 49 11.60 16.06 0.09
N PRO A 50 11.95 16.81 -0.98
CA PRO A 50 12.72 16.23 -2.11
C PRO A 50 14.08 15.64 -1.73
N SER A 51 14.79 16.21 -0.75
CA SER A 51 16.08 15.67 -0.30
C SER A 51 15.91 14.37 0.49
N GLU A 52 14.84 14.25 1.25
CA GLU A 52 14.48 13.01 1.97
C GLU A 52 14.06 11.89 1.00
N ILE A 53 13.35 12.24 -0.08
CA ILE A 53 13.03 11.29 -1.16
C ILE A 53 14.31 10.80 -1.85
N ALA A 54 15.28 11.68 -2.11
CA ALA A 54 16.57 11.29 -2.68
C ALA A 54 17.35 10.36 -1.73
N ASP A 55 17.33 10.61 -0.42
CA ASP A 55 17.94 9.74 0.58
C ASP A 55 17.28 8.34 0.59
N LEU A 56 15.94 8.27 0.51
CA LEU A 56 15.21 7.00 0.39
C LEU A 56 15.56 6.25 -0.90
N ALA A 57 15.66 6.95 -2.02
CA ALA A 57 16.02 6.36 -3.32
C ALA A 57 17.44 5.75 -3.32
N ALA A 58 18.35 6.30 -2.50
CA ALA A 58 19.70 5.77 -2.32
C ALA A 58 19.81 4.65 -1.26
N SER A 59 18.71 4.25 -0.67
CA SER A 59 18.64 3.27 0.44
C SER A 59 17.91 1.99 0.04
N SER A 60 17.86 1.02 0.97
CA SER A 60 17.05 -0.20 0.85
C SER A 60 15.70 -0.09 1.55
N VAL A 61 15.25 1.14 1.85
CA VAL A 61 13.98 1.40 2.52
C VAL A 61 12.84 1.42 1.50
N SER A 62 11.72 0.80 1.87
CA SER A 62 10.46 0.86 1.13
C SER A 62 9.43 1.69 1.91
N ILE A 63 8.46 2.25 1.20
CA ILE A 63 7.34 2.97 1.81
C ILE A 63 6.08 2.08 1.83
N ALA A 64 5.41 1.99 2.98
CA ALA A 64 4.05 1.51 3.09
C ALA A 64 3.11 2.73 3.08
N HIS A 65 2.44 2.96 1.95
CA HIS A 65 1.52 4.08 1.78
C HIS A 65 0.12 3.69 2.26
N ASN A 66 -0.44 4.48 3.18
CA ASN A 66 -1.70 4.23 3.88
C ASN A 66 -2.71 5.35 3.60
N PRO A 67 -3.25 5.45 2.37
CA PRO A 67 -3.99 6.63 1.93
C PRO A 67 -5.25 6.90 2.77
N ILE A 68 -6.04 5.87 3.11
CA ILE A 68 -7.28 6.05 3.88
C ILE A 68 -6.97 6.47 5.32
N SER A 69 -5.99 5.84 5.97
CA SER A 69 -5.54 6.25 7.30
C SER A 69 -5.09 7.72 7.31
N ASN A 70 -4.25 8.11 6.35
CA ASN A 70 -3.75 9.48 6.22
C ASN A 70 -4.88 10.49 6.03
N LEU A 71 -5.92 10.14 5.25
CA LEU A 71 -7.12 10.97 5.05
C LEU A 71 -7.95 11.07 6.32
N LYS A 72 -8.23 9.93 6.96
CA LYS A 72 -9.07 9.86 8.16
C LYS A 72 -8.47 10.66 9.31
N LEU A 73 -7.14 10.62 9.46
CA LEU A 73 -6.40 11.33 10.50
C LEU A 73 -6.00 12.76 10.09
N ALA A 74 -6.34 13.17 8.86
CA ALA A 74 -5.95 14.45 8.29
C ALA A 74 -4.42 14.69 8.27
N SER A 75 -3.64 13.60 8.15
CA SER A 75 -2.18 13.66 8.09
C SER A 75 -1.67 14.32 6.81
N GLY A 76 -2.42 14.22 5.70
CA GLY A 76 -2.07 14.80 4.41
C GLY A 76 -2.00 13.77 3.27
N VAL A 77 -1.36 14.14 2.15
CA VAL A 77 -1.21 13.29 0.96
C VAL A 77 0.27 13.04 0.67
N ALA A 78 0.70 11.80 0.86
CA ALA A 78 2.09 11.39 0.60
C ALA A 78 2.51 11.62 -0.86
N PRO A 79 3.78 11.99 -1.13
CA PRO A 79 4.30 12.27 -2.47
C PRO A 79 4.63 10.98 -3.25
N VAL A 80 3.64 10.08 -3.41
CA VAL A 80 3.86 8.73 -3.98
C VAL A 80 4.43 8.77 -5.40
N THR A 81 3.94 9.70 -6.24
CA THR A 81 4.44 9.85 -7.62
C THR A 81 5.91 10.26 -7.63
N ASP A 82 6.31 11.16 -6.71
CA ASP A 82 7.70 11.61 -6.60
C ASP A 82 8.60 10.46 -6.10
N LEU A 83 8.13 9.67 -5.11
CA LEU A 83 8.81 8.48 -4.62
C LEU A 83 9.03 7.44 -5.73
N LEU A 84 7.99 7.11 -6.49
CA LEU A 84 8.08 6.16 -7.60
C LEU A 84 9.02 6.66 -8.70
N THR A 85 8.98 7.96 -9.02
CA THR A 85 9.87 8.59 -10.01
C THR A 85 11.33 8.52 -9.57
N ALA A 86 11.59 8.64 -8.28
CA ALA A 86 12.91 8.48 -7.68
C ALA A 86 13.37 7.01 -7.57
N GLY A 87 12.50 6.04 -7.87
CA GLY A 87 12.82 4.61 -7.82
C GLY A 87 12.60 3.95 -6.44
N VAL A 88 11.95 4.65 -5.51
CA VAL A 88 11.60 4.08 -4.19
C VAL A 88 10.49 3.04 -4.36
N THR A 89 10.64 1.89 -3.74
CA THR A 89 9.57 0.87 -3.67
C THR A 89 8.44 1.37 -2.78
N VAL A 90 7.22 1.42 -3.32
CA VAL A 90 6.01 1.83 -2.59
C VAL A 90 4.95 0.74 -2.68
N GLY A 91 4.64 0.11 -1.55
CA GLY A 91 3.49 -0.77 -1.40
C GLY A 91 2.30 -0.04 -0.76
N LEU A 92 1.08 -0.50 -1.01
CA LEU A 92 -0.11 -0.01 -0.32
C LEU A 92 -0.39 -0.84 0.93
N ALA A 93 -0.90 -0.20 1.96
CA ALA A 93 -1.32 -0.83 3.20
C ALA A 93 -2.51 -0.09 3.82
N THR A 94 -3.25 -0.79 4.67
CA THR A 94 -4.46 -0.26 5.31
C THR A 94 -4.19 0.48 6.61
N ASP A 95 -2.99 0.32 7.18
CA ASP A 95 -2.74 0.69 8.58
C ASP A 95 -3.65 -0.09 9.55
N SER A 96 -3.86 0.39 10.76
CA SER A 96 -4.65 -0.28 11.76
C SER A 96 -6.16 -0.11 11.54
N VAL A 97 -6.97 -1.02 12.11
CA VAL A 97 -8.44 -0.90 12.13
C VAL A 97 -8.89 0.39 12.81
N ALA A 98 -8.12 0.88 13.79
CA ALA A 98 -8.45 2.13 14.50
C ALA A 98 -8.35 3.37 13.61
N SER A 99 -7.38 3.40 12.70
CA SER A 99 -7.14 4.51 11.79
C SER A 99 -7.80 4.36 10.41
N ASN A 100 -8.35 3.18 10.10
CA ASN A 100 -8.96 2.87 8.81
C ASN A 100 -10.43 2.43 8.93
N ASN A 101 -10.80 1.59 9.91
CA ASN A 101 -12.07 0.89 10.09
C ASN A 101 -12.35 -0.21 9.05
N ASN A 102 -11.84 -0.08 7.85
CA ASN A 102 -12.03 -0.98 6.72
C ASN A 102 -10.65 -1.48 6.25
N LEU A 103 -10.50 -2.77 6.01
CA LEU A 103 -9.25 -3.36 5.53
C LEU A 103 -9.36 -3.76 4.05
N ASP A 104 -10.10 -2.98 3.25
CA ASP A 104 -10.32 -3.22 1.83
C ASP A 104 -9.17 -2.65 0.99
N MET A 105 -8.28 -3.52 0.51
CA MET A 105 -7.15 -3.13 -0.32
C MET A 105 -7.54 -2.55 -1.69
N PHE A 106 -8.74 -2.86 -2.23
CA PHE A 106 -9.23 -2.20 -3.44
C PHE A 106 -9.60 -0.74 -3.19
N GLU A 107 -10.13 -0.45 -2.00
CA GLU A 107 -10.43 0.90 -1.59
C GLU A 107 -9.15 1.72 -1.37
N GLU A 108 -8.10 1.12 -0.80
CA GLU A 108 -6.77 1.73 -0.70
C GLU A 108 -6.20 2.07 -2.08
N GLY A 109 -6.23 1.12 -3.01
CA GLY A 109 -5.73 1.31 -4.37
C GLY A 109 -6.44 2.43 -5.12
N ARG A 110 -7.78 2.48 -5.01
CA ARG A 110 -8.62 3.53 -5.60
C ARG A 110 -8.31 4.89 -4.99
N THR A 111 -8.26 4.96 -3.68
CA THR A 111 -7.99 6.19 -2.93
C THR A 111 -6.61 6.73 -3.27
N ALA A 112 -5.58 5.88 -3.27
CA ALA A 112 -4.24 6.27 -3.70
C ALA A 112 -4.23 6.85 -5.13
N ALA A 113 -4.88 6.16 -6.08
CA ALA A 113 -4.91 6.60 -7.47
C ALA A 113 -5.58 7.96 -7.65
N LEU A 114 -6.70 8.20 -6.97
CA LEU A 114 -7.42 9.47 -7.05
C LEU A 114 -6.64 10.61 -6.38
N LEU A 115 -6.06 10.36 -5.21
CA LEU A 115 -5.30 11.36 -4.47
C LEU A 115 -4.04 11.82 -5.22
N GLN A 116 -3.30 10.90 -5.84
CA GLN A 116 -2.10 11.28 -6.59
C GLN A 116 -2.42 12.12 -7.83
N LYS A 117 -3.51 11.82 -8.53
CA LYS A 117 -4.00 12.65 -9.65
C LYS A 117 -4.39 14.05 -9.19
N MET A 118 -5.12 14.13 -8.08
CA MET A 118 -5.54 15.41 -7.51
C MET A 118 -4.33 16.22 -7.02
N ARG A 119 -3.38 15.58 -6.32
CA ARG A 119 -2.15 16.23 -5.82
C ARG A 119 -1.31 16.81 -6.96
N ALA A 120 -1.20 16.08 -8.06
CA ALA A 120 -0.41 16.50 -9.22
C ALA A 120 -1.16 17.47 -10.15
N GLY A 121 -2.50 17.58 -10.05
CA GLY A 121 -3.33 18.29 -11.02
C GLY A 121 -3.31 17.64 -12.41
N ASP A 122 -2.99 16.35 -12.51
CA ASP A 122 -2.77 15.60 -13.74
C ASP A 122 -3.39 14.20 -13.65
N ALA A 123 -4.38 13.93 -14.51
CA ALA A 123 -5.11 12.66 -14.55
C ALA A 123 -4.25 11.46 -15.01
N THR A 124 -3.08 11.71 -15.59
CA THR A 124 -2.16 10.66 -16.05
C THR A 124 -1.24 10.14 -14.96
N GLN A 125 -1.16 10.82 -13.84
CA GLN A 125 -0.32 10.43 -12.70
C GLN A 125 -0.88 9.20 -11.96
N PHE A 126 0.02 8.42 -11.39
CA PHE A 126 -0.27 7.17 -10.69
C PHE A 126 -1.25 6.30 -11.48
N THR A 127 -0.73 5.74 -12.55
CA THR A 127 -1.49 4.97 -13.54
C THR A 127 -2.16 3.72 -12.92
N ILE A 128 -3.11 3.13 -13.64
CA ILE A 128 -3.74 1.85 -13.25
C ILE A 128 -2.68 0.78 -12.99
N GLU A 129 -1.66 0.71 -13.84
CA GLU A 129 -0.57 -0.25 -13.69
C GLU A 129 0.24 -0.01 -12.40
N GLN A 130 0.56 1.24 -12.09
CA GLN A 130 1.26 1.60 -10.85
C GLN A 130 0.43 1.25 -9.61
N ALA A 131 -0.88 1.52 -9.63
CA ALA A 131 -1.78 1.16 -8.55
C ALA A 131 -1.84 -0.36 -8.33
N LEU A 132 -1.99 -1.15 -9.40
CA LEU A 132 -2.02 -2.61 -9.32
C LEU A 132 -0.67 -3.18 -8.86
N LYS A 133 0.45 -2.64 -9.31
CA LYS A 133 1.77 -3.05 -8.82
C LYS A 133 1.94 -2.73 -7.32
N ALA A 134 1.51 -1.56 -6.87
CA ALA A 134 1.58 -1.17 -5.46
C ALA A 134 0.71 -2.06 -4.55
N LEU A 135 -0.42 -2.56 -5.07
CA LEU A 135 -1.30 -3.53 -4.40
C LEU A 135 -0.73 -4.95 -4.37
N THR A 136 0.28 -5.28 -5.16
CA THR A 136 0.74 -6.64 -5.38
C THR A 136 2.27 -6.76 -5.26
N ILE A 137 2.98 -6.70 -6.39
CA ILE A 137 4.42 -6.99 -6.45
C ILE A 137 5.29 -5.98 -5.70
N GLU A 138 4.90 -4.71 -5.65
CA GLU A 138 5.69 -3.72 -4.89
C GLU A 138 5.53 -3.93 -3.37
N GLY A 139 4.33 -4.32 -2.89
CA GLY A 139 4.14 -4.79 -1.52
C GLY A 139 5.00 -6.01 -1.21
N ALA A 140 5.05 -6.99 -2.12
CA ALA A 140 5.92 -8.16 -1.97
C ALA A 140 7.41 -7.78 -1.92
N LYS A 141 7.87 -6.84 -2.76
CA LYS A 141 9.25 -6.29 -2.71
C LYS A 141 9.53 -5.61 -1.37
N ALA A 142 8.62 -4.76 -0.90
CA ALA A 142 8.75 -4.12 0.40
C ALA A 142 8.96 -5.13 1.52
N LEU A 143 8.32 -6.29 1.43
CA LEU A 143 8.49 -7.41 2.37
C LEU A 143 9.72 -8.29 2.09
N GLY A 144 10.36 -8.17 0.91
CA GLY A 144 11.44 -9.07 0.46
C GLY A 144 10.93 -10.45 0.05
N LEU A 145 9.68 -10.52 -0.37
CA LEU A 145 8.99 -11.74 -0.77
C LEU A 145 8.68 -11.82 -2.27
N GLU A 146 9.18 -10.88 -3.07
CA GLU A 146 8.88 -10.76 -4.51
C GLU A 146 9.24 -12.00 -5.33
N LYS A 147 10.17 -12.83 -4.84
CA LYS A 147 10.53 -14.11 -5.46
C LYS A 147 9.54 -15.23 -5.12
N LYS A 148 8.67 -15.02 -4.13
CA LYS A 148 7.73 -16.04 -3.63
C LYS A 148 6.28 -15.70 -3.93
N ILE A 149 5.89 -14.42 -3.86
CA ILE A 149 4.51 -13.93 -3.99
C ILE A 149 4.47 -12.62 -4.78
N GLY A 150 3.27 -12.03 -4.94
CA GLY A 150 3.04 -10.72 -5.54
C GLY A 150 2.81 -10.74 -7.06
N SER A 151 2.95 -11.90 -7.71
CA SER A 151 2.61 -12.11 -9.12
C SER A 151 2.31 -13.57 -9.40
N LEU A 152 1.54 -13.85 -10.46
CA LEU A 152 1.21 -15.19 -10.91
C LEU A 152 2.27 -15.65 -11.92
N GLU A 153 3.32 -16.30 -11.43
CA GLU A 153 4.45 -16.80 -12.22
C GLU A 153 4.81 -18.22 -11.81
N THR A 154 5.29 -19.01 -12.77
CA THR A 154 5.80 -20.36 -12.49
C THR A 154 6.94 -20.30 -11.46
N GLY A 155 6.83 -21.10 -10.41
CA GLY A 155 7.81 -21.16 -9.32
C GLY A 155 7.47 -20.28 -8.11
N LYS A 156 6.50 -19.39 -8.21
CA LYS A 156 5.95 -18.66 -7.05
C LYS A 156 4.83 -19.42 -6.38
N GLN A 157 4.48 -19.01 -5.17
CA GLN A 157 3.32 -19.54 -4.46
C GLN A 157 2.03 -19.12 -5.17
N ALA A 158 1.04 -19.99 -5.14
CA ALA A 158 -0.29 -19.70 -5.68
C ALA A 158 -1.11 -18.88 -4.68
N ASP A 159 -0.74 -17.60 -4.56
CA ASP A 159 -1.45 -16.58 -3.79
C ASP A 159 -2.24 -15.73 -4.77
N PHE A 160 -3.55 -15.92 -4.82
CA PHE A 160 -4.42 -15.16 -5.73
C PHE A 160 -5.85 -15.08 -5.23
N ILE A 161 -6.57 -14.11 -5.76
CA ILE A 161 -8.00 -13.92 -5.56
C ILE A 161 -8.74 -14.11 -6.88
N ALA A 162 -9.97 -14.57 -6.81
CA ALA A 162 -10.89 -14.63 -7.95
C ALA A 162 -12.07 -13.70 -7.70
N ILE A 163 -12.41 -12.90 -8.72
CA ILE A 163 -13.52 -11.94 -8.69
C ILE A 163 -14.58 -12.43 -9.67
N GLN A 164 -15.84 -12.49 -9.23
CA GLN A 164 -16.96 -12.91 -10.06
C GLN A 164 -17.80 -11.69 -10.48
N PRO A 165 -17.76 -11.28 -11.75
CA PRO A 165 -18.55 -10.14 -12.21
C PRO A 165 -20.06 -10.44 -12.38
N LYS A 166 -20.44 -11.70 -12.55
CA LYS A 166 -21.84 -12.07 -12.79
C LYS A 166 -22.74 -11.64 -11.64
N GLY A 167 -23.77 -10.87 -11.98
CA GLY A 167 -24.74 -10.35 -11.01
C GLY A 167 -24.32 -9.07 -10.30
N ARG A 168 -23.13 -8.52 -10.62
CA ARG A 168 -22.57 -7.31 -10.01
C ARG A 168 -22.64 -6.17 -11.03
N LEU A 169 -23.78 -5.44 -11.05
CA LEU A 169 -24.07 -4.41 -12.06
C LEU A 169 -23.00 -3.31 -12.12
N HIS A 170 -22.35 -2.97 -11.00
CA HIS A 170 -21.31 -1.93 -10.94
C HIS A 170 -20.01 -2.33 -11.66
N LEU A 171 -19.85 -3.61 -12.05
CA LEU A 171 -18.72 -4.10 -12.83
C LEU A 171 -18.99 -4.13 -14.34
N TYR A 172 -20.17 -3.70 -14.80
CA TYR A 172 -20.51 -3.68 -16.22
C TYR A 172 -20.54 -2.25 -16.78
N PRO A 173 -20.17 -2.07 -18.09
CA PRO A 173 -19.66 -3.07 -19.02
C PRO A 173 -18.19 -3.47 -18.71
N LEU A 174 -17.79 -4.72 -19.02
CA LEU A 174 -16.43 -5.26 -18.77
C LEU A 174 -15.48 -4.93 -19.93
N GLU A 175 -15.38 -3.67 -20.34
CA GLU A 175 -14.55 -3.27 -21.48
C GLU A 175 -13.09 -3.09 -21.11
N ASN A 176 -12.80 -2.59 -19.90
CA ASN A 176 -11.45 -2.38 -19.39
C ASN A 176 -11.29 -2.98 -18.00
N ILE A 177 -10.91 -4.26 -17.96
CA ILE A 177 -10.79 -5.03 -16.71
C ILE A 177 -9.80 -4.40 -15.74
N LEU A 178 -8.65 -3.91 -16.21
CA LEU A 178 -7.65 -3.30 -15.33
C LEU A 178 -8.18 -2.01 -14.68
N SER A 179 -8.93 -1.21 -15.42
CA SER A 179 -9.60 -0.03 -14.86
C SER A 179 -10.64 -0.42 -13.81
N HIS A 180 -11.39 -1.51 -14.04
CA HIS A 180 -12.36 -2.00 -13.07
C HIS A 180 -11.71 -2.45 -11.77
N LEU A 181 -10.55 -3.14 -11.86
CA LEU A 181 -9.81 -3.58 -10.67
C LEU A 181 -9.42 -2.40 -9.77
N VAL A 182 -9.10 -1.24 -10.33
CA VAL A 182 -8.74 -0.06 -9.53
C VAL A 182 -9.97 0.75 -9.12
N TYR A 183 -10.90 1.00 -10.05
CA TYR A 183 -11.92 2.03 -9.84
C TYR A 183 -13.33 1.51 -9.50
N ALA A 184 -13.63 0.22 -9.74
CA ALA A 184 -14.96 -0.33 -9.57
C ALA A 184 -15.05 -1.48 -8.56
N VAL A 185 -14.08 -2.39 -8.55
CA VAL A 185 -14.06 -3.57 -7.68
C VAL A 185 -13.98 -3.19 -6.21
N LYS A 186 -14.63 -3.97 -5.36
CA LYS A 186 -14.64 -3.87 -3.89
C LYS A 186 -14.19 -5.20 -3.30
N GLY A 187 -13.71 -5.21 -2.06
CA GLY A 187 -13.36 -6.45 -1.35
C GLY A 187 -14.51 -7.46 -1.31
N SER A 188 -15.77 -6.99 -1.23
CA SER A 188 -16.97 -7.84 -1.29
C SER A 188 -17.23 -8.49 -2.65
N ASP A 189 -16.51 -8.12 -3.70
CA ASP A 189 -16.58 -8.76 -5.02
C ASP A 189 -15.66 -9.97 -5.15
N VAL A 190 -14.75 -10.15 -4.19
CA VAL A 190 -13.86 -11.33 -4.12
C VAL A 190 -14.68 -12.55 -3.79
N GLN A 191 -14.65 -13.53 -4.67
CA GLN A 191 -15.37 -14.79 -4.51
C GLN A 191 -14.50 -15.84 -3.82
N ASP A 192 -13.29 -16.03 -4.32
CA ASP A 192 -12.37 -17.05 -3.81
C ASP A 192 -11.01 -16.43 -3.48
N VAL A 193 -10.37 -16.96 -2.44
CA VAL A 193 -9.01 -16.59 -2.05
C VAL A 193 -8.18 -17.85 -1.88
N TYR A 194 -7.00 -17.85 -2.48
CA TYR A 194 -5.99 -18.89 -2.34
C TYR A 194 -4.72 -18.32 -1.73
N ILE A 195 -4.16 -19.00 -0.74
CA ILE A 195 -2.88 -18.68 -0.09
C ILE A 195 -2.01 -19.94 -0.11
N ALA A 196 -0.84 -19.85 -0.71
CA ALA A 196 0.08 -20.97 -0.92
C ALA A 196 -0.62 -22.19 -1.56
N GLY A 197 -1.54 -21.94 -2.50
CA GLY A 197 -2.33 -22.97 -3.18
C GLY A 197 -3.51 -23.53 -2.38
N ARG A 198 -3.68 -23.15 -1.11
CA ARG A 198 -4.83 -23.56 -0.29
C ARG A 198 -5.96 -22.53 -0.43
N GLN A 199 -7.15 -23.03 -0.77
CA GLN A 199 -8.35 -22.20 -0.77
C GLN A 199 -8.75 -21.86 0.67
N VAL A 200 -8.78 -20.57 1.01
CA VAL A 200 -9.14 -20.07 2.35
C VAL A 200 -10.47 -19.32 2.37
N VAL A 201 -10.94 -18.87 1.19
CA VAL A 201 -12.30 -18.33 0.98
C VAL A 201 -12.88 -19.01 -0.25
N ARG A 202 -14.15 -19.39 -0.16
CA ARG A 202 -14.95 -19.95 -1.27
C ARG A 202 -16.32 -19.32 -1.30
N ASP A 203 -16.74 -18.85 -2.47
CA ASP A 203 -18.04 -18.19 -2.66
C ASP A 203 -18.30 -17.08 -1.63
N GLY A 204 -17.25 -16.33 -1.27
CA GLY A 204 -17.30 -15.25 -0.26
C GLY A 204 -17.34 -15.75 1.19
N GLN A 205 -17.25 -17.06 1.44
CA GLN A 205 -17.27 -17.64 2.79
C GLN A 205 -15.85 -18.01 3.24
N VAL A 206 -15.44 -17.55 4.43
CA VAL A 206 -14.16 -17.91 5.06
C VAL A 206 -14.22 -19.36 5.51
N LEU A 207 -13.23 -20.18 5.07
CA LEU A 207 -13.17 -21.62 5.37
C LEU A 207 -12.30 -21.95 6.59
N THR A 208 -11.52 -21.00 7.06
CA THR A 208 -10.49 -21.23 8.09
C THR A 208 -10.92 -20.80 9.49
N VAL A 209 -12.07 -20.15 9.61
CA VAL A 209 -12.61 -19.63 10.88
C VAL A 209 -14.10 -19.97 10.96
N ASP A 210 -14.54 -20.42 12.12
CA ASP A 210 -15.95 -20.58 12.43
C ASP A 210 -16.53 -19.23 12.87
N LEU A 211 -17.21 -18.55 11.93
CA LEU A 211 -17.76 -17.20 12.18
C LEU A 211 -18.91 -17.22 13.20
N GLU A 212 -19.61 -18.35 13.39
CA GLU A 212 -20.68 -18.46 14.39
C GLU A 212 -20.11 -18.40 15.82
N SER A 213 -18.87 -18.82 16.03
CA SER A 213 -18.20 -18.76 17.32
C SER A 213 -17.83 -17.33 17.77
N PHE A 214 -17.98 -16.31 16.90
CA PHE A 214 -17.69 -14.90 17.21
C PHE A 214 -18.95 -14.05 17.54
N ARG A 215 -20.12 -14.67 17.62
CA ARG A 215 -21.38 -13.98 17.97
C ARG A 215 -21.70 -14.06 19.45
#